data_0ffc6caab4b8d43d04fe3c3256f49610
#
_entry.id   0ffc6caab4b8d43d04fe3c3256f49610
#
_cell.length_a   1.000
_cell.length_b   1.000
_cell.length_c   1.000
_cell.angle_alpha   90.00
_cell.angle_beta   90.00
_cell.angle_gamma   90.00
#
_symmetry.space_group_name_H-M   'P 1'
#
loop_
_entity.id
_entity.type
_entity.pdbx_description
1 polymer ?
#
loop_
_entity_poly.entity_id
_entity_poly.type
_entity_poly.pdbx_seq_one_letter_code
_entity_poly.pdbx_strand_id
1 'polypeptide(L)'
;MATGAASAAASTPPAAAPTQDYLAFVASEAVDQIAVVRFGPSGIRIERTATTGMMPADVDGPHGVAVSPDGKYYYVSTAHGTPYGYLWKYAVANDSLLGRVMLGNFPATLQVTPDGAFAYVVNFNLYGEMVPSSVSIVSTDEMLEIARVTTCTMPHGSRINPQGTKQYSACMMDDMVVEIDTRTFGVSRHFVVGKGKEQGMEGAPTRGAASLASHDMAGHGMEPPKPGDVSCSPTWAQPSADGSRLFVACNKSSDIVEIDVAGWRLLRRIPAGEGVYNLAVTHDGKLLVATNKRGKSASVIDIASGKELARIPSTRRVVHGAAVSSDDRYAFISQEGVGSEPGAVDVIDLRALRKVATIDVGQQAGGIDFWKVAPSRP
;
A
#
# COMPACT_ATOMS: atom_id res chain seq x y z
N MET A 1 -28.40 40.06 26.76
CA MET A 1 -28.97 38.93 26.01
C MET A 1 -28.07 38.70 24.79
N ALA A 2 -27.25 37.69 24.81
CA ALA A 2 -26.37 37.34 23.68
C ALA A 2 -27.04 36.18 22.92
N THR A 3 -27.48 36.47 21.71
CA THR A 3 -28.04 35.47 20.80
C THR A 3 -26.91 34.67 20.18
N GLY A 4 -26.73 33.43 20.61
CA GLY A 4 -25.83 32.50 20.00
C GLY A 4 -26.33 32.05 18.62
N ALA A 5 -25.61 32.39 17.57
CA ALA A 5 -25.86 31.85 16.23
C ALA A 5 -25.40 30.40 16.19
N ALA A 6 -26.33 29.46 16.10
CA ALA A 6 -26.05 28.07 15.80
C ALA A 6 -25.54 27.96 14.36
N SER A 7 -24.30 27.55 14.18
CA SER A 7 -23.75 27.20 12.87
C SER A 7 -24.48 25.95 12.35
N ALA A 8 -25.26 26.10 11.30
CA ALA A 8 -25.89 25.00 10.59
C ALA A 8 -24.79 24.15 9.97
N ALA A 9 -24.64 22.91 10.42
CA ALA A 9 -23.79 21.91 9.75
C ALA A 9 -24.33 21.71 8.32
N ALA A 10 -23.53 21.99 7.33
CA ALA A 10 -23.85 21.73 5.93
C ALA A 10 -24.17 20.23 5.78
N SER A 11 -25.38 19.89 5.39
CA SER A 11 -25.79 18.52 5.13
C SER A 11 -24.99 17.99 3.93
N THR A 12 -24.25 16.92 4.13
CA THR A 12 -23.54 16.21 3.03
C THR A 12 -24.60 15.79 1.99
N PRO A 13 -24.40 16.12 0.70
CA PRO A 13 -25.37 15.74 -0.33
C PRO A 13 -25.53 14.21 -0.40
N PRO A 14 -26.71 13.70 -0.79
CA PRO A 14 -26.90 12.28 -0.99
C PRO A 14 -25.94 11.76 -2.05
N ALA A 15 -25.33 10.56 -1.81
CA ALA A 15 -24.47 9.94 -2.80
C ALA A 15 -25.28 9.64 -4.05
N ALA A 16 -24.88 10.20 -5.18
CA ALA A 16 -25.48 9.84 -6.46
C ALA A 16 -25.09 8.39 -6.82
N ALA A 17 -26.08 7.63 -7.30
CA ALA A 17 -25.79 6.26 -7.79
C ALA A 17 -24.70 6.29 -8.87
N PRO A 18 -23.85 5.27 -8.95
CA PRO A 18 -22.89 5.17 -10.04
C PRO A 18 -23.62 5.00 -11.38
N THR A 19 -23.07 5.59 -12.44
CA THR A 19 -23.59 5.44 -13.82
C THR A 19 -22.74 4.50 -14.66
N GLN A 20 -21.61 4.07 -14.12
CA GLN A 20 -20.61 3.20 -14.75
C GLN A 20 -20.25 2.06 -13.78
N ASP A 21 -19.60 1.06 -14.31
CA ASP A 21 -19.04 -0.05 -13.52
C ASP A 21 -17.58 0.25 -13.16
N TYR A 22 -17.22 -0.01 -11.92
CA TYR A 22 -15.89 0.15 -11.33
C TYR A 22 -15.39 -1.23 -10.93
N LEU A 23 -14.20 -1.61 -11.41
CA LEU A 23 -13.64 -2.93 -11.17
C LEU A 23 -12.31 -2.84 -10.43
N ALA A 24 -12.16 -3.68 -9.42
CA ALA A 24 -10.92 -3.80 -8.63
C ALA A 24 -10.57 -5.28 -8.42
N PHE A 25 -9.27 -5.57 -8.38
CA PHE A 25 -8.72 -6.87 -7.99
C PHE A 25 -8.43 -6.88 -6.49
N VAL A 26 -8.74 -8.00 -5.83
CA VAL A 26 -8.55 -8.18 -4.38
C VAL A 26 -7.90 -9.53 -4.14
N ALA A 27 -6.78 -9.51 -3.40
CA ALA A 27 -6.06 -10.72 -2.99
C ALA A 27 -6.51 -11.16 -1.60
N SER A 28 -6.84 -12.45 -1.44
CA SER A 28 -7.29 -13.08 -0.21
C SER A 28 -6.33 -14.20 0.20
N GLU A 29 -5.44 -13.92 1.17
CA GLU A 29 -4.31 -14.76 1.54
C GLU A 29 -4.69 -16.16 2.00
N ALA A 30 -5.66 -16.28 2.92
CA ALA A 30 -5.97 -17.54 3.57
C ALA A 30 -6.68 -18.57 2.67
N VAL A 31 -7.09 -18.18 1.47
CA VAL A 31 -7.86 -19.04 0.54
C VAL A 31 -7.30 -19.05 -0.88
N ASP A 32 -6.07 -18.56 -1.07
CA ASP A 32 -5.37 -18.52 -2.37
C ASP A 32 -6.20 -17.96 -3.52
N GLN A 33 -6.93 -16.88 -3.26
CA GLN A 33 -7.91 -16.37 -4.19
C GLN A 33 -7.65 -14.91 -4.56
N ILE A 34 -7.83 -14.62 -5.85
CA ILE A 34 -7.97 -13.26 -6.38
C ILE A 34 -9.43 -13.09 -6.82
N ALA A 35 -10.13 -12.14 -6.24
CA ALA A 35 -11.47 -11.76 -6.64
C ALA A 35 -11.44 -10.50 -7.50
N VAL A 36 -12.26 -10.45 -8.55
CA VAL A 36 -12.58 -9.21 -9.27
C VAL A 36 -13.91 -8.71 -8.74
N VAL A 37 -13.88 -7.60 -8.01
CA VAL A 37 -15.06 -6.94 -7.47
C VAL A 37 -15.54 -5.91 -8.48
N ARG A 38 -16.84 -5.93 -8.78
CA ARG A 38 -17.53 -4.96 -9.63
C ARG A 38 -18.54 -4.17 -8.79
N PHE A 39 -18.45 -2.84 -8.84
CA PHE A 39 -19.41 -1.92 -8.24
C PHE A 39 -19.98 -1.03 -9.35
N GLY A 40 -21.32 -0.90 -9.42
CA GLY A 40 -21.97 -0.15 -10.48
C GLY A 40 -23.45 0.13 -10.20
N PRO A 41 -24.23 0.55 -11.22
CA PRO A 41 -25.65 0.86 -11.09
C PRO A 41 -26.49 -0.31 -10.54
N SER A 42 -26.07 -1.54 -10.81
CA SER A 42 -26.72 -2.77 -10.33
C SER A 42 -26.23 -3.21 -8.93
N GLY A 43 -25.47 -2.35 -8.21
CA GLY A 43 -24.90 -2.66 -6.90
C GLY A 43 -23.49 -3.18 -6.97
N ILE A 44 -23.08 -3.96 -5.95
CA ILE A 44 -21.75 -4.56 -5.85
C ILE A 44 -21.84 -6.09 -5.94
N ARG A 45 -20.89 -6.71 -6.66
CA ARG A 45 -20.80 -8.17 -6.79
C ARG A 45 -19.38 -8.63 -7.07
N ILE A 46 -19.11 -9.90 -6.81
CA ILE A 46 -17.91 -10.56 -7.33
C ILE A 46 -18.19 -10.91 -8.79
N GLU A 47 -17.41 -10.38 -9.71
CA GLU A 47 -17.51 -10.66 -11.14
C GLU A 47 -16.98 -12.05 -11.47
N ARG A 48 -15.83 -12.38 -10.86
CA ARG A 48 -15.18 -13.69 -10.95
C ARG A 48 -14.11 -13.84 -9.89
N THR A 49 -13.63 -15.06 -9.72
CA THR A 49 -12.51 -15.41 -8.86
C THR A 49 -11.51 -16.27 -9.64
N ALA A 50 -10.22 -16.12 -9.31
CA ALA A 50 -9.14 -16.96 -9.79
C ALA A 50 -8.37 -17.53 -8.60
N THR A 51 -7.88 -18.76 -8.70
CA THR A 51 -7.01 -19.38 -7.70
C THR A 51 -5.57 -19.08 -8.05
N THR A 52 -4.75 -18.75 -7.05
CA THR A 52 -3.29 -18.56 -7.17
C THR A 52 -2.56 -19.82 -6.71
N GLY A 53 -1.27 -19.92 -7.09
CA GLY A 53 -0.44 -21.05 -6.68
C GLY A 53 -0.50 -22.23 -7.65
N MET A 54 0.28 -23.29 -7.33
CA MET A 54 0.44 -24.46 -8.18
C MET A 54 -0.30 -25.68 -7.62
N MET A 55 -0.40 -25.78 -6.31
CA MET A 55 -0.91 -26.95 -5.63
C MET A 55 -2.12 -26.57 -4.78
N PRO A 56 -3.31 -27.12 -5.03
CA PRO A 56 -4.51 -26.76 -4.26
C PRO A 56 -4.42 -27.11 -2.75
N ALA A 57 -3.45 -27.92 -2.36
CA ALA A 57 -3.25 -28.33 -0.96
C ALA A 57 -2.30 -27.39 -0.19
N ASP A 58 -1.53 -26.58 -0.89
CA ASP A 58 -0.57 -25.65 -0.28
C ASP A 58 -1.21 -24.25 -0.25
N VAL A 59 -1.05 -23.54 0.85
CA VAL A 59 -1.47 -22.14 0.96
C VAL A 59 -0.31 -21.27 0.50
N ASP A 60 -0.41 -20.71 -0.70
CA ASP A 60 0.59 -19.81 -1.29
C ASP A 60 0.49 -18.37 -0.76
N GLY A 61 -0.68 -17.98 -0.28
CA GLY A 61 -0.95 -16.71 0.38
C GLY A 61 -0.75 -15.48 -0.51
N PRO A 62 -1.67 -15.19 -1.45
CA PRO A 62 -1.60 -13.97 -2.25
C PRO A 62 -1.74 -12.72 -1.37
N HIS A 63 -0.66 -11.97 -1.22
CA HIS A 63 -0.62 -10.78 -0.35
C HIS A 63 -0.80 -9.49 -1.15
N GLY A 64 -0.03 -9.28 -2.19
CA GLY A 64 -0.11 -8.10 -3.05
C GLY A 64 -0.73 -8.41 -4.40
N VAL A 65 -1.43 -7.45 -4.96
CA VAL A 65 -1.93 -7.48 -6.35
C VAL A 65 -1.67 -6.14 -7.01
N ALA A 66 -1.27 -6.16 -8.30
CA ALA A 66 -1.14 -4.97 -9.13
C ALA A 66 -1.59 -5.27 -10.55
N VAL A 67 -2.31 -4.34 -11.16
CA VAL A 67 -2.73 -4.40 -12.57
C VAL A 67 -1.72 -3.67 -13.43
N SER A 68 -1.37 -4.22 -14.60
CA SER A 68 -0.51 -3.52 -15.56
C SER A 68 -1.16 -2.22 -16.04
N PRO A 69 -0.37 -1.18 -16.40
CA PRO A 69 -0.91 0.11 -16.84
C PRO A 69 -1.82 0.00 -18.07
N ASP A 70 -1.59 -0.99 -18.95
CA ASP A 70 -2.42 -1.26 -20.14
C ASP A 70 -3.69 -2.10 -19.82
N GLY A 71 -3.84 -2.56 -18.56
CA GLY A 71 -4.98 -3.33 -18.08
C GLY A 71 -5.08 -4.75 -18.62
N LYS A 72 -4.02 -5.29 -19.26
CA LYS A 72 -4.04 -6.63 -19.88
C LYS A 72 -3.56 -7.72 -18.94
N TYR A 73 -2.73 -7.38 -17.96
CA TYR A 73 -2.11 -8.31 -17.03
C TYR A 73 -2.40 -7.90 -15.59
N TYR A 74 -2.40 -8.86 -14.71
CA TYR A 74 -2.27 -8.59 -13.27
C TYR A 74 -1.18 -9.46 -12.67
N TYR A 75 -0.54 -8.94 -11.64
CA TYR A 75 0.56 -9.56 -10.94
C TYR A 75 0.17 -9.81 -9.50
N VAL A 76 0.58 -10.94 -8.95
CA VAL A 76 0.27 -11.36 -7.59
C VAL A 76 1.55 -11.79 -6.90
N SER A 77 1.83 -11.24 -5.71
CA SER A 77 2.88 -11.74 -4.83
C SER A 77 2.29 -12.79 -3.89
N THR A 78 2.98 -13.92 -3.73
CA THR A 78 2.59 -14.96 -2.78
C THR A 78 3.69 -15.19 -1.75
N ALA A 79 3.30 -15.41 -0.50
CA ALA A 79 4.20 -15.27 0.64
C ALA A 79 4.12 -16.39 1.68
N HIS A 80 3.05 -17.16 1.72
CA HIS A 80 2.84 -18.21 2.70
C HIS A 80 3.30 -19.59 2.21
N GLY A 81 3.57 -20.49 3.17
CA GLY A 81 3.87 -21.90 2.91
C GLY A 81 5.30 -22.25 2.54
N THR A 82 6.12 -21.29 2.11
CA THR A 82 7.53 -21.49 1.75
C THR A 82 8.41 -20.39 2.32
N PRO A 83 9.73 -20.64 2.55
CA PRO A 83 10.67 -19.61 2.99
C PRO A 83 10.90 -18.52 1.93
N TYR A 84 10.56 -18.81 0.66
CA TYR A 84 10.63 -17.90 -0.48
C TYR A 84 9.27 -17.82 -1.13
N GLY A 85 8.86 -16.62 -1.57
CA GLY A 85 7.62 -16.43 -2.29
C GLY A 85 7.85 -16.20 -3.78
N TYR A 86 6.78 -15.94 -4.47
CA TYR A 86 6.78 -15.77 -5.93
C TYR A 86 6.08 -14.48 -6.33
N LEU A 87 6.45 -13.96 -7.49
CA LEU A 87 5.61 -13.08 -8.29
C LEU A 87 5.02 -13.89 -9.45
N TRP A 88 3.71 -13.82 -9.59
CA TRP A 88 2.94 -14.47 -10.65
C TRP A 88 2.41 -13.43 -11.61
N LYS A 89 2.36 -13.74 -12.92
CA LYS A 89 1.76 -12.91 -13.97
C LYS A 89 0.59 -13.66 -14.60
N TYR A 90 -0.57 -13.02 -14.64
CA TYR A 90 -1.80 -13.57 -15.21
C TYR A 90 -2.36 -12.65 -16.29
N ALA A 91 -3.04 -13.23 -17.29
CA ALA A 91 -3.83 -12.48 -18.24
C ALA A 91 -5.16 -12.03 -17.62
N VAL A 92 -5.49 -10.75 -17.69
CA VAL A 92 -6.78 -10.23 -17.18
C VAL A 92 -7.98 -10.82 -17.92
N ALA A 93 -7.83 -11.17 -19.21
CA ALA A 93 -8.93 -11.63 -20.05
C ALA A 93 -9.56 -12.96 -19.60
N ASN A 94 -8.76 -13.87 -19.02
CA ASN A 94 -9.20 -15.25 -18.73
C ASN A 94 -8.49 -15.88 -17.53
N ASP A 95 -7.75 -15.09 -16.76
CA ASP A 95 -6.98 -15.50 -15.57
C ASP A 95 -5.93 -16.60 -15.85
N SER A 96 -5.49 -16.76 -17.12
CA SER A 96 -4.45 -17.72 -17.45
C SER A 96 -3.10 -17.28 -16.89
N LEU A 97 -2.38 -18.24 -16.29
CA LEU A 97 -1.00 -18.05 -15.82
C LEU A 97 -0.06 -17.88 -17.02
N LEU A 98 0.67 -16.79 -17.08
CA LEU A 98 1.63 -16.47 -18.15
C LEU A 98 3.08 -16.65 -17.72
N GLY A 99 3.37 -16.55 -16.43
CA GLY A 99 4.72 -16.70 -15.91
C GLY A 99 4.80 -16.52 -14.40
N ARG A 100 5.91 -16.96 -13.84
CA ARG A 100 6.24 -16.73 -12.43
C ARG A 100 7.75 -16.62 -12.22
N VAL A 101 8.15 -15.94 -11.16
CA VAL A 101 9.54 -15.86 -10.73
C VAL A 101 9.63 -15.99 -9.21
N MET A 102 10.60 -16.78 -8.72
CA MET A 102 10.88 -16.90 -7.30
C MET A 102 11.63 -15.65 -6.82
N LEU A 103 11.19 -15.09 -5.70
CA LEU A 103 11.75 -13.89 -5.10
C LEU A 103 12.34 -14.17 -3.71
N GLY A 104 12.48 -13.12 -2.89
CA GLY A 104 12.95 -13.23 -1.52
C GLY A 104 11.91 -13.76 -0.56
N ASN A 105 12.18 -13.61 0.75
CA ASN A 105 11.29 -14.08 1.80
C ASN A 105 10.08 -13.12 1.95
N PHE A 106 8.89 -13.68 1.87
CA PHE A 106 7.62 -12.99 2.00
C PHE A 106 7.49 -11.78 1.04
N PRO A 107 7.38 -11.99 -0.29
CA PRO A 107 7.03 -10.90 -1.20
C PRO A 107 5.64 -10.35 -0.83
N ALA A 108 5.59 -9.07 -0.44
CA ALA A 108 4.38 -8.43 0.05
C ALA A 108 3.79 -7.46 -0.99
N THR A 109 4.06 -6.17 -0.84
CA THR A 109 3.52 -5.17 -1.75
C THR A 109 4.29 -5.11 -3.06
N LEU A 110 3.58 -4.79 -4.14
CA LEU A 110 4.18 -4.61 -5.46
C LEU A 110 3.54 -3.47 -6.21
N GLN A 111 4.25 -2.95 -7.19
CA GLN A 111 3.73 -2.04 -8.20
C GLN A 111 4.48 -2.23 -9.52
N VAL A 112 3.76 -2.08 -10.64
CA VAL A 112 4.33 -2.07 -11.98
C VAL A 112 4.69 -0.64 -12.37
N THR A 113 5.82 -0.45 -13.07
CA THR A 113 6.22 0.86 -13.58
C THR A 113 5.20 1.42 -14.57
N PRO A 114 5.09 2.75 -14.72
CA PRO A 114 4.10 3.37 -15.64
C PRO A 114 4.22 2.93 -17.11
N ASP A 115 5.42 2.54 -17.54
CA ASP A 115 5.69 1.98 -18.87
C ASP A 115 5.38 0.48 -18.98
N GLY A 116 5.06 -0.17 -17.86
CA GLY A 116 4.76 -1.59 -17.79
C GLY A 116 5.98 -2.51 -17.80
N ALA A 117 7.20 -1.99 -17.89
CA ALA A 117 8.42 -2.78 -18.14
C ALA A 117 8.90 -3.56 -16.91
N PHE A 118 8.71 -3.02 -15.70
CA PHE A 118 9.21 -3.63 -14.47
C PHE A 118 8.15 -3.68 -13.37
N ALA A 119 8.21 -4.74 -12.56
CA ALA A 119 7.51 -4.84 -11.29
C ALA A 119 8.51 -4.71 -10.14
N TYR A 120 8.24 -3.80 -9.20
CA TYR A 120 8.98 -3.63 -7.96
C TYR A 120 8.22 -4.36 -6.85
N VAL A 121 8.85 -5.35 -6.24
CA VAL A 121 8.24 -6.24 -5.25
C VAL A 121 9.02 -6.19 -3.95
N VAL A 122 8.37 -5.83 -2.87
CA VAL A 122 9.00 -5.77 -1.55
C VAL A 122 9.07 -7.16 -0.93
N ASN A 123 10.24 -7.61 -0.55
CA ASN A 123 10.45 -8.81 0.25
C ASN A 123 10.36 -8.43 1.73
N PHE A 124 9.18 -8.60 2.32
CA PHE A 124 8.88 -8.12 3.67
C PHE A 124 9.65 -8.85 4.78
N ASN A 125 10.02 -10.11 4.54
CA ASN A 125 10.76 -10.96 5.47
C ASN A 125 10.05 -11.18 6.82
N LEU A 126 8.71 -11.28 6.83
CA LEU A 126 7.88 -11.32 8.03
C LEU A 126 8.27 -12.42 9.01
N TYR A 127 8.64 -13.60 8.50
CA TYR A 127 9.01 -14.77 9.31
C TYR A 127 10.52 -15.01 9.38
N GLY A 128 11.32 -14.08 8.83
CA GLY A 128 12.77 -14.15 8.86
C GLY A 128 13.40 -13.48 10.09
N GLU A 129 14.71 -13.46 10.11
CA GLU A 129 15.48 -12.73 11.11
C GLU A 129 15.30 -11.21 10.93
N MET A 130 15.48 -10.45 12.02
CA MET A 130 15.40 -8.98 12.01
C MET A 130 16.65 -8.34 11.40
N VAL A 131 16.88 -8.65 10.14
CA VAL A 131 17.98 -8.12 9.32
C VAL A 131 17.42 -7.34 8.13
N PRO A 132 18.21 -6.46 7.50
CA PRO A 132 17.78 -5.78 6.28
C PRO A 132 17.35 -6.76 5.19
N SER A 133 16.17 -6.54 4.64
CA SER A 133 15.62 -7.24 3.50
C SER A 133 15.71 -6.37 2.24
N SER A 134 14.90 -6.64 1.21
CA SER A 134 15.14 -6.11 -0.12
C SER A 134 13.86 -5.77 -0.88
N VAL A 135 14.06 -5.05 -1.98
CA VAL A 135 13.08 -4.89 -3.06
C VAL A 135 13.61 -5.62 -4.29
N SER A 136 12.83 -6.55 -4.82
CA SER A 136 13.11 -7.25 -6.08
C SER A 136 12.58 -6.42 -7.25
N ILE A 137 13.35 -6.34 -8.34
CA ILE A 137 12.98 -5.69 -9.58
C ILE A 137 12.88 -6.77 -10.65
N VAL A 138 11.70 -6.96 -11.19
CA VAL A 138 11.36 -8.03 -12.14
C VAL A 138 11.02 -7.44 -13.50
N SER A 139 11.69 -7.94 -14.56
CA SER A 139 11.24 -7.72 -15.94
C SER A 139 9.88 -8.35 -16.13
N THR A 140 8.88 -7.56 -16.51
CA THR A 140 7.51 -8.05 -16.66
C THR A 140 7.32 -8.91 -17.91
N ASP A 141 8.13 -8.70 -18.95
CA ASP A 141 8.06 -9.49 -20.19
C ASP A 141 8.66 -10.87 -20.02
N GLU A 142 9.86 -10.93 -19.43
CA GLU A 142 10.59 -12.19 -19.27
C GLU A 142 10.22 -12.93 -17.96
N MET A 143 9.55 -12.28 -17.02
CA MET A 143 9.31 -12.78 -15.66
C MET A 143 10.63 -13.23 -15.00
N LEU A 144 11.63 -12.36 -15.07
CA LEU A 144 12.97 -12.57 -14.54
C LEU A 144 13.32 -11.47 -13.53
N GLU A 145 13.83 -11.86 -12.36
CA GLU A 145 14.39 -10.90 -11.40
C GLU A 145 15.73 -10.37 -11.94
N ILE A 146 15.75 -9.09 -12.34
CA ILE A 146 16.92 -8.43 -12.93
C ILE A 146 17.82 -7.75 -11.90
N ALA A 147 17.25 -7.41 -10.74
CA ALA A 147 17.97 -6.82 -9.62
C ALA A 147 17.26 -7.09 -8.30
N ARG A 148 18.03 -7.11 -7.21
CA ARG A 148 17.54 -7.18 -5.84
C ARG A 148 18.29 -6.14 -5.01
N VAL A 149 17.57 -5.13 -4.54
CA VAL A 149 18.13 -3.99 -3.82
C VAL A 149 17.91 -4.18 -2.32
N THR A 150 18.98 -4.35 -1.56
CA THR A 150 18.90 -4.35 -0.09
C THR A 150 18.47 -2.98 0.39
N THR A 151 17.47 -2.93 1.25
CA THR A 151 16.88 -1.68 1.75
C THR A 151 17.01 -1.55 3.27
N CYS A 152 16.18 -2.24 4.04
CA CYS A 152 16.02 -2.03 5.47
C CYS A 152 15.33 -3.23 6.13
N THR A 153 15.15 -3.17 7.46
CA THR A 153 14.47 -4.23 8.22
C THR A 153 12.97 -4.12 8.04
N MET A 154 12.35 -5.20 7.59
CA MET A 154 10.92 -5.32 7.31
C MET A 154 10.41 -4.20 6.37
N PRO A 155 10.91 -4.08 5.14
CA PRO A 155 10.32 -3.19 4.14
C PRO A 155 8.90 -3.68 3.84
N HIS A 156 7.90 -2.77 3.74
CA HIS A 156 6.51 -3.18 3.57
C HIS A 156 5.81 -2.42 2.43
N GLY A 157 5.13 -1.32 2.74
CA GLY A 157 4.36 -0.57 1.77
C GLY A 157 5.25 0.26 0.86
N SER A 158 5.10 0.08 -0.44
CA SER A 158 5.94 0.77 -1.42
C SER A 158 5.15 1.28 -2.62
N ARG A 159 5.61 2.39 -3.21
CA ARG A 159 5.04 2.94 -4.44
C ARG A 159 6.12 3.59 -5.30
N ILE A 160 5.89 3.54 -6.60
CA ILE A 160 6.67 4.24 -7.63
C ILE A 160 6.05 5.62 -7.84
N ASN A 161 6.89 6.63 -8.06
CA ASN A 161 6.38 7.97 -8.38
C ASN A 161 5.70 7.99 -9.78
N PRO A 162 4.82 8.97 -10.05
CA PRO A 162 4.08 9.02 -11.32
C PRO A 162 4.98 9.08 -12.57
N GLN A 163 6.21 9.59 -12.41
CA GLN A 163 7.18 9.67 -13.50
C GLN A 163 7.94 8.35 -13.75
N GLY A 164 7.75 7.34 -12.90
CA GLY A 164 8.44 6.05 -13.02
C GLY A 164 9.94 6.11 -12.69
N THR A 165 10.43 7.20 -12.11
CA THR A 165 11.88 7.43 -11.90
C THR A 165 12.37 7.07 -10.51
N LYS A 166 11.47 6.95 -9.54
CA LYS A 166 11.78 6.65 -8.13
C LYS A 166 10.76 5.67 -7.55
N GLN A 167 11.25 4.75 -6.75
CA GLN A 167 10.42 3.88 -5.91
C GLN A 167 10.72 4.18 -4.45
N TYR A 168 9.67 4.27 -3.63
CA TYR A 168 9.77 4.51 -2.19
C TYR A 168 9.30 3.30 -1.42
N SER A 169 10.06 2.88 -0.40
CA SER A 169 9.73 1.72 0.43
C SER A 169 9.78 2.10 1.92
N ALA A 170 8.71 1.82 2.64
CA ALA A 170 8.60 2.05 4.08
C ALA A 170 9.28 0.93 4.87
N CYS A 171 10.08 1.27 5.88
CA CYS A 171 10.92 0.39 6.67
C CYS A 171 10.37 0.28 8.10
N MET A 172 9.51 -0.72 8.36
CA MET A 172 8.71 -0.79 9.59
C MET A 172 9.54 -0.81 10.88
N MET A 173 10.71 -1.46 10.84
CA MET A 173 11.53 -1.69 12.04
C MET A 173 12.73 -0.75 12.14
N ASP A 174 12.85 0.22 11.22
CA ASP A 174 13.98 1.17 11.18
C ASP A 174 13.52 2.63 11.23
N ASP A 175 12.22 2.91 11.38
CA ASP A 175 11.66 4.27 11.37
C ASP A 175 12.13 5.11 10.19
N MET A 176 12.22 4.53 8.98
CA MET A 176 12.66 5.24 7.79
C MET A 176 11.88 4.86 6.53
N VAL A 177 12.06 5.66 5.49
CA VAL A 177 11.70 5.35 4.12
C VAL A 177 12.93 5.42 3.25
N VAL A 178 13.11 4.49 2.32
CA VAL A 178 14.19 4.53 1.33
C VAL A 178 13.64 4.91 -0.04
N GLU A 179 14.45 5.64 -0.82
CA GLU A 179 14.20 5.94 -2.22
C GLU A 179 15.16 5.13 -3.08
N ILE A 180 14.62 4.35 -4.02
CA ILE A 180 15.38 3.62 -5.04
C ILE A 180 15.27 4.37 -6.36
N ASP A 181 16.41 4.66 -6.99
CA ASP A 181 16.45 5.19 -8.36
C ASP A 181 16.19 4.07 -9.35
N THR A 182 15.17 4.23 -10.20
CA THR A 182 14.71 3.17 -11.12
C THR A 182 15.63 2.95 -12.32
N ARG A 183 16.57 3.85 -12.59
CA ARG A 183 17.55 3.70 -13.68
C ARG A 183 18.79 2.96 -13.24
N THR A 184 19.21 3.17 -11.98
CA THR A 184 20.46 2.58 -11.44
C THR A 184 20.17 1.34 -10.60
N PHE A 185 18.90 1.09 -10.24
CA PHE A 185 18.49 0.02 -9.32
C PHE A 185 19.23 0.05 -8.00
N GLY A 186 19.44 1.26 -7.47
CA GLY A 186 20.15 1.47 -6.22
C GLY A 186 19.41 2.43 -5.29
N VAL A 187 19.66 2.33 -3.99
CA VAL A 187 19.15 3.31 -3.02
C VAL A 187 19.87 4.63 -3.24
N SER A 188 19.12 5.68 -3.63
CA SER A 188 19.66 7.03 -3.84
C SER A 188 19.75 7.82 -2.55
N ARG A 189 18.76 7.69 -1.66
CA ARG A 189 18.69 8.40 -0.38
C ARG A 189 17.67 7.74 0.55
N HIS A 190 17.65 8.14 1.81
CA HIS A 190 16.67 7.67 2.78
C HIS A 190 16.24 8.81 3.71
N PHE A 191 15.08 8.66 4.35
CA PHE A 191 14.51 9.64 5.25
C PHE A 191 14.12 8.98 6.56
N VAL A 192 14.64 9.47 7.69
CA VAL A 192 14.22 9.05 9.02
C VAL A 192 12.88 9.71 9.33
N VAL A 193 11.87 8.91 9.69
CA VAL A 193 10.51 9.38 9.98
C VAL A 193 10.14 9.29 11.45
N GLY A 194 11.08 8.86 12.30
CA GLY A 194 10.89 8.83 13.75
C GLY A 194 10.58 10.23 14.30
N LYS A 195 9.56 10.35 15.16
CA LYS A 195 9.09 11.63 15.68
C LYS A 195 10.19 12.39 16.46
N GLY A 196 10.47 13.61 16.03
CA GLY A 196 11.54 14.45 16.57
C GLY A 196 12.95 14.10 16.08
N LYS A 197 13.07 13.16 15.12
CA LYS A 197 14.33 12.74 14.50
C LYS A 197 14.27 12.82 12.98
N GLU A 198 13.26 13.52 12.43
CA GLU A 198 13.01 13.57 11.00
C GLU A 198 14.17 14.21 10.26
N GLN A 199 14.81 13.43 9.40
CA GLN A 199 15.98 13.87 8.65
C GLN A 199 16.14 13.12 7.33
N GLY A 200 16.38 13.85 6.25
CA GLY A 200 16.80 13.31 4.97
C GLY A 200 18.30 13.08 4.92
N MET A 201 18.72 11.97 4.33
CA MET A 201 20.12 11.57 4.14
C MET A 201 20.34 10.99 2.76
N GLU A 202 21.52 11.26 2.19
CA GLU A 202 21.94 10.70 0.90
C GLU A 202 22.42 9.25 1.03
N GLY A 203 22.22 8.47 -0.02
CA GLY A 203 22.68 7.09 -0.12
C GLY A 203 21.87 6.09 0.70
N ALA A 204 22.35 4.86 0.71
CA ALA A 204 21.75 3.77 1.46
C ALA A 204 21.95 3.94 2.98
N PRO A 205 21.01 3.46 3.81
CA PRO A 205 21.18 3.49 5.25
C PRO A 205 22.38 2.62 5.67
N THR A 206 23.25 3.16 6.52
CA THR A 206 24.50 2.50 6.93
C THR A 206 24.32 1.34 7.90
N ARG A 207 23.12 1.07 8.37
CA ARG A 207 22.81 0.05 9.38
C ARG A 207 23.12 -1.40 8.99
N GLY A 208 23.19 -1.73 7.70
CA GLY A 208 23.57 -3.07 7.26
C GLY A 208 25.05 -3.46 7.48
N ALA A 209 25.92 -2.47 7.60
CA ALA A 209 27.36 -2.68 7.84
C ALA A 209 27.73 -2.66 9.34
N ALA A 210 26.99 -1.96 10.18
CA ALA A 210 27.30 -1.80 11.61
C ALA A 210 26.98 -3.05 12.45
N SER A 211 26.10 -3.92 12.01
CA SER A 211 25.76 -5.18 12.71
C SER A 211 26.86 -6.24 12.60
N LEU A 212 27.77 -6.13 11.63
CA LEU A 212 28.89 -7.06 11.45
C LEU A 212 30.24 -6.50 11.92
N ALA A 213 30.30 -5.22 12.33
CA ALA A 213 31.54 -4.54 12.71
C ALA A 213 31.52 -4.01 14.17
N SER A 214 30.80 -4.64 15.09
CA SER A 214 30.81 -4.26 16.50
C SER A 214 31.94 -4.94 17.28
N HIS A 215 33.18 -4.80 16.79
CA HIS A 215 34.36 -4.82 17.66
C HIS A 215 35.25 -3.64 17.27
N ASP A 216 35.40 -2.72 18.21
CA ASP A 216 36.24 -1.52 18.20
C ASP A 216 35.71 -0.29 17.43
N MET A 217 34.96 0.55 18.15
CA MET A 217 35.12 2.02 18.19
C MET A 217 34.40 2.57 19.43
N ALA A 218 35.12 2.70 20.52
CA ALA A 218 34.73 3.55 21.64
C ALA A 218 34.88 5.03 21.23
N GLY A 219 33.76 5.75 21.14
CA GLY A 219 33.80 7.19 20.89
C GLY A 219 32.44 7.79 20.57
N HIS A 220 31.79 8.34 21.63
CA HIS A 220 30.58 9.20 21.61
C HIS A 220 29.21 8.55 21.27
N GLY A 221 28.65 7.82 22.19
CA GLY A 221 27.40 8.04 22.90
C GLY A 221 26.07 8.25 22.19
N MET A 222 25.77 7.53 21.08
CA MET A 222 24.39 7.19 20.75
C MET A 222 24.36 5.73 20.31
N GLU A 223 23.86 4.86 21.21
CA GLU A 223 23.53 3.49 20.79
C GLU A 223 22.54 3.54 19.62
N PRO A 224 22.80 2.77 18.54
CA PRO A 224 21.81 2.62 17.49
C PRO A 224 20.52 2.07 18.10
N PRO A 225 19.33 2.58 17.74
CA PRO A 225 18.07 2.03 18.23
C PRO A 225 18.03 0.52 17.96
N LYS A 226 17.69 -0.25 18.98
CA LYS A 226 17.52 -1.70 18.84
C LYS A 226 16.39 -1.97 17.85
N PRO A 227 16.50 -3.02 17.00
CA PRO A 227 15.37 -3.43 16.16
C PRO A 227 14.10 -3.55 17.01
N GLY A 228 13.03 -2.83 16.62
CA GLY A 228 11.78 -2.79 17.39
C GLY A 228 11.59 -1.57 18.29
N ASP A 229 12.62 -0.76 18.56
CA ASP A 229 12.46 0.52 19.28
C ASP A 229 12.13 1.66 18.29
N VAL A 230 11.00 1.50 17.61
CA VAL A 230 10.49 2.45 16.61
C VAL A 230 9.41 3.33 17.20
N SER A 231 9.34 4.58 16.77
CA SER A 231 8.32 5.56 17.18
C SER A 231 7.21 5.73 16.14
N CYS A 232 7.53 5.62 14.86
CA CYS A 232 6.61 5.68 13.72
C CYS A 232 6.14 4.30 13.29
N SER A 233 7.05 3.34 13.12
CA SER A 233 6.80 2.06 12.45
C SER A 233 6.09 2.28 11.10
N PRO A 234 6.80 2.81 10.08
CA PRO A 234 6.18 3.20 8.84
C PRO A 234 5.73 1.96 8.05
N THR A 235 4.45 1.94 7.67
CA THR A 235 3.84 0.80 6.96
C THR A 235 3.60 1.07 5.48
N TRP A 236 3.59 2.33 5.05
CA TRP A 236 3.30 2.70 3.66
C TRP A 236 4.00 3.98 3.27
N ALA A 237 4.49 4.02 2.03
CA ALA A 237 5.07 5.21 1.40
C ALA A 237 4.32 5.50 0.10
N GLN A 238 3.63 6.64 0.02
CA GLN A 238 2.75 7.03 -1.08
C GLN A 238 3.17 8.38 -1.66
N PRO A 239 3.69 8.44 -2.89
CA PRO A 239 3.92 9.71 -3.59
C PRO A 239 2.62 10.46 -3.87
N SER A 240 2.68 11.79 -3.91
CA SER A 240 1.59 12.63 -4.42
C SER A 240 1.38 12.41 -5.93
N ALA A 241 0.22 12.84 -6.44
CA ALA A 241 -0.14 12.68 -7.85
C ALA A 241 0.84 13.36 -8.82
N ASP A 242 1.53 14.41 -8.39
CA ASP A 242 2.57 15.12 -9.15
C ASP A 242 4.00 14.65 -8.84
N GLY A 243 4.17 13.78 -7.80
CA GLY A 243 5.45 13.29 -7.34
C GLY A 243 6.27 14.29 -6.51
N SER A 244 5.74 15.47 -6.21
CA SER A 244 6.45 16.52 -5.45
C SER A 244 6.52 16.24 -3.94
N ARG A 245 5.61 15.41 -3.42
CA ARG A 245 5.52 15.05 -2.01
C ARG A 245 5.50 13.54 -1.83
N LEU A 246 5.90 13.11 -0.65
CA LEU A 246 5.81 11.72 -0.21
C LEU A 246 5.06 11.67 1.13
N PHE A 247 4.01 10.86 1.19
CA PHE A 247 3.25 10.59 2.40
C PHE A 247 3.66 9.25 3.00
N VAL A 248 3.97 9.21 4.28
CA VAL A 248 4.41 7.99 4.98
C VAL A 248 3.47 7.71 6.15
N ALA A 249 2.81 6.56 6.14
CA ALA A 249 1.90 6.13 7.20
C ALA A 249 2.71 5.64 8.41
N CYS A 250 2.63 6.33 9.53
CA CYS A 250 3.24 5.96 10.81
C CYS A 250 2.25 5.17 11.67
N ASN A 251 2.28 3.85 11.58
CA ASN A 251 1.32 2.97 12.25
C ASN A 251 1.33 3.13 13.77
N LYS A 252 2.53 3.20 14.38
CA LYS A 252 2.67 3.27 15.84
C LYS A 252 2.24 4.62 16.40
N SER A 253 2.60 5.72 15.74
CA SER A 253 2.25 7.09 16.17
C SER A 253 0.90 7.58 15.68
N SER A 254 0.24 6.87 14.74
CA SER A 254 -1.08 7.21 14.20
C SER A 254 -1.12 8.58 13.52
N ASP A 255 -0.07 8.91 12.79
CA ASP A 255 0.05 10.11 11.98
C ASP A 255 0.67 9.81 10.60
N ILE A 256 0.59 10.74 9.70
CA ILE A 256 1.19 10.66 8.37
C ILE A 256 2.29 11.72 8.26
N VAL A 257 3.49 11.29 7.94
CA VAL A 257 4.61 12.19 7.64
C VAL A 257 4.50 12.65 6.21
N GLU A 258 4.49 13.96 5.97
CA GLU A 258 4.54 14.57 4.64
C GLU A 258 5.93 15.13 4.40
N ILE A 259 6.59 14.66 3.33
CA ILE A 259 7.97 14.99 2.94
C ILE A 259 7.95 15.76 1.63
N ASP A 260 8.69 16.87 1.55
CA ASP A 260 9.06 17.54 0.31
C ASP A 260 10.13 16.72 -0.41
N VAL A 261 9.78 16.18 -1.58
CA VAL A 261 10.67 15.26 -2.33
C VAL A 261 11.89 16.00 -2.87
N ALA A 262 11.75 17.25 -3.32
CA ALA A 262 12.87 18.02 -3.87
C ALA A 262 13.90 18.40 -2.80
N GLY A 263 13.44 18.95 -1.67
CA GLY A 263 14.28 19.38 -0.58
C GLY A 263 14.64 18.27 0.41
N TRP A 264 14.04 17.09 0.26
CA TRP A 264 14.19 15.91 1.12
C TRP A 264 14.10 16.25 2.61
N ARG A 265 13.00 16.93 2.97
CA ARG A 265 12.75 17.49 4.30
C ARG A 265 11.31 17.31 4.73
N LEU A 266 11.08 17.24 6.03
CA LEU A 266 9.75 17.23 6.62
C LEU A 266 8.99 18.51 6.25
N LEU A 267 7.75 18.36 5.78
CA LEU A 267 6.80 19.48 5.67
C LEU A 267 5.93 19.57 6.91
N ARG A 268 5.28 18.47 7.28
CA ARG A 268 4.42 18.38 8.46
C ARG A 268 4.11 16.93 8.82
N ARG A 269 3.48 16.75 10.00
CA ARG A 269 2.78 15.54 10.38
C ARG A 269 1.28 15.81 10.35
N ILE A 270 0.55 14.92 9.69
CA ILE A 270 -0.91 14.99 9.56
C ILE A 270 -1.50 13.97 10.53
N PRO A 271 -2.32 14.38 11.52
CA PRO A 271 -3.02 13.44 12.38
C PRO A 271 -3.91 12.49 11.58
N ALA A 272 -3.91 11.21 11.90
CA ALA A 272 -4.71 10.19 11.23
C ALA A 272 -5.50 9.34 12.24
N GLY A 273 -6.23 8.35 11.75
CA GLY A 273 -6.87 7.37 12.61
C GLY A 273 -5.87 6.42 13.25
N GLU A 274 -6.29 5.77 14.34
CA GLU A 274 -5.44 4.90 15.12
C GLU A 274 -4.87 3.74 14.27
N GLY A 275 -3.54 3.62 14.28
CA GLY A 275 -2.84 2.60 13.50
C GLY A 275 -2.98 2.79 12.00
N VAL A 276 -2.81 4.03 11.49
CA VAL A 276 -2.77 4.31 10.05
C VAL A 276 -1.81 3.36 9.35
N TYR A 277 -2.24 2.77 8.21
CA TYR A 277 -1.56 1.62 7.63
C TYR A 277 -1.26 1.76 6.13
N ASN A 278 -2.29 1.90 5.29
CA ASN A 278 -2.16 2.05 3.84
C ASN A 278 -2.64 3.44 3.42
N LEU A 279 -2.08 3.94 2.34
CA LEU A 279 -2.39 5.26 1.78
C LEU A 279 -2.66 5.14 0.28
N ALA A 280 -3.67 5.88 -0.20
CA ALA A 280 -3.92 6.09 -1.62
C ALA A 280 -4.26 7.56 -1.89
N VAL A 281 -3.67 8.15 -2.93
CA VAL A 281 -3.90 9.54 -3.34
C VAL A 281 -4.84 9.56 -4.53
N THR A 282 -5.78 10.52 -4.59
CA THR A 282 -6.58 10.78 -5.78
C THR A 282 -5.71 11.30 -6.93
N HIS A 283 -6.07 10.98 -8.17
CA HIS A 283 -5.30 11.38 -9.35
C HIS A 283 -5.27 12.90 -9.55
N ASP A 284 -6.30 13.61 -9.07
CA ASP A 284 -6.33 15.08 -9.05
C ASP A 284 -5.49 15.69 -7.91
N GLY A 285 -4.88 14.85 -7.07
CA GLY A 285 -3.98 15.25 -5.98
C GLY A 285 -4.66 15.96 -4.81
N LYS A 286 -5.98 15.92 -4.70
CA LYS A 286 -6.69 16.66 -3.65
C LYS A 286 -6.92 15.88 -2.38
N LEU A 287 -7.16 14.57 -2.48
CA LEU A 287 -7.52 13.73 -1.33
C LEU A 287 -6.49 12.63 -1.10
N LEU A 288 -6.26 12.34 0.16
CA LEU A 288 -5.51 11.20 0.65
C LEU A 288 -6.48 10.29 1.41
N VAL A 289 -6.62 9.06 0.95
CA VAL A 289 -7.37 8.00 1.63
C VAL A 289 -6.39 7.20 2.47
N ALA A 290 -6.68 7.05 3.75
CA ALA A 290 -5.84 6.31 4.69
C ALA A 290 -6.65 5.21 5.39
N THR A 291 -6.12 3.99 5.45
CA THR A 291 -6.72 2.93 6.27
C THR A 291 -6.16 2.99 7.68
N ASN A 292 -7.01 2.79 8.69
CA ASN A 292 -6.64 2.87 10.11
C ASN A 292 -6.84 1.50 10.75
N LYS A 293 -5.80 0.66 10.75
CA LYS A 293 -5.88 -0.77 11.09
C LYS A 293 -6.40 -1.00 12.51
N ARG A 294 -5.89 -0.28 13.52
CA ARG A 294 -6.38 -0.35 14.90
C ARG A 294 -7.69 0.43 15.11
N GLY A 295 -7.85 1.55 14.40
CA GLY A 295 -9.04 2.41 14.47
C GLY A 295 -10.25 1.88 13.70
N LYS A 296 -10.14 0.73 13.02
CA LYS A 296 -11.23 0.06 12.28
C LYS A 296 -12.02 1.03 11.40
N SER A 297 -11.30 1.81 10.60
CA SER A 297 -11.88 2.88 9.79
C SER A 297 -11.00 3.23 8.60
N ALA A 298 -11.57 3.97 7.66
CA ALA A 298 -10.81 4.68 6.64
C ALA A 298 -11.00 6.19 6.83
N SER A 299 -9.93 6.96 6.69
CA SER A 299 -9.94 8.43 6.73
C SER A 299 -9.84 8.98 5.32
N VAL A 300 -10.61 10.03 5.03
CA VAL A 300 -10.44 10.86 3.84
C VAL A 300 -9.91 12.21 4.28
N ILE A 301 -8.73 12.57 3.79
CA ILE A 301 -7.97 13.75 4.23
C ILE A 301 -7.79 14.69 3.04
N ASP A 302 -8.05 15.97 3.24
CA ASP A 302 -7.73 17.03 2.27
C ASP A 302 -6.22 17.28 2.29
N ILE A 303 -5.55 17.04 1.17
CA ILE A 303 -4.09 17.12 1.08
C ILE A 303 -3.58 18.55 1.31
N ALA A 304 -4.29 19.57 0.82
CA ALA A 304 -3.84 20.95 0.92
C ALA A 304 -3.77 21.42 2.38
N SER A 305 -4.81 21.16 3.14
CA SER A 305 -4.90 21.58 4.56
C SER A 305 -4.36 20.55 5.55
N GLY A 306 -4.28 19.27 5.16
CA GLY A 306 -4.01 18.15 6.07
C GLY A 306 -5.19 17.82 7.00
N LYS A 307 -6.38 18.36 6.73
CA LYS A 307 -7.56 18.14 7.55
C LYS A 307 -8.27 16.85 7.17
N GLU A 308 -8.59 16.03 8.16
CA GLU A 308 -9.49 14.90 7.97
C GLU A 308 -10.92 15.42 7.70
N LEU A 309 -11.44 15.09 6.51
CA LEU A 309 -12.80 15.47 6.09
C LEU A 309 -13.84 14.48 6.59
N ALA A 310 -13.48 13.19 6.64
CA ALA A 310 -14.34 12.13 7.15
C ALA A 310 -13.51 10.95 7.67
N ARG A 311 -14.06 10.29 8.70
CA ARG A 311 -13.59 8.99 9.20
C ARG A 311 -14.75 8.01 9.11
N ILE A 312 -14.61 7.00 8.26
CA ILE A 312 -15.67 6.08 7.87
C ILE A 312 -15.40 4.72 8.53
N PRO A 313 -16.31 4.22 9.39
CA PRO A 313 -16.15 2.92 10.02
C PRO A 313 -16.08 1.79 8.98
N SER A 314 -15.14 0.87 9.17
CA SER A 314 -15.01 -0.33 8.34
C SER A 314 -16.04 -1.40 8.68
N THR A 315 -16.30 -2.30 7.73
CA THR A 315 -17.20 -3.46 7.95
C THR A 315 -16.51 -4.55 8.76
N ARG A 316 -15.21 -4.78 8.54
CA ARG A 316 -14.39 -5.76 9.27
C ARG A 316 -13.40 -5.09 10.20
N ARG A 317 -12.83 -5.89 11.13
CA ARG A 317 -11.96 -5.35 12.20
C ARG A 317 -10.58 -4.92 11.72
N VAL A 318 -10.06 -5.56 10.68
CA VAL A 318 -8.69 -5.34 10.21
C VAL A 318 -8.72 -4.69 8.84
N VAL A 319 -8.62 -3.37 8.80
CA VAL A 319 -8.58 -2.60 7.55
C VAL A 319 -7.18 -2.66 6.98
N HIS A 320 -7.04 -2.98 5.68
CA HIS A 320 -5.74 -3.21 5.07
C HIS A 320 -5.44 -2.27 3.91
N GLY A 321 -5.88 -2.61 2.69
CA GLY A 321 -5.55 -1.91 1.46
C GLY A 321 -6.54 -0.81 1.07
N ALA A 322 -6.09 0.13 0.26
CA ALA A 322 -6.90 1.16 -0.36
C ALA A 322 -6.51 1.34 -1.82
N ALA A 323 -7.50 1.43 -2.71
CA ALA A 323 -7.32 1.77 -4.12
C ALA A 323 -8.38 2.78 -4.53
N VAL A 324 -7.98 3.81 -5.30
CA VAL A 324 -8.87 4.89 -5.77
C VAL A 324 -9.21 4.66 -7.24
N SER A 325 -10.46 4.88 -7.62
CA SER A 325 -10.89 4.80 -9.03
C SER A 325 -10.23 5.89 -9.88
N SER A 326 -10.00 5.59 -11.17
CA SER A 326 -9.28 6.50 -12.07
C SER A 326 -9.97 7.85 -12.32
N ASP A 327 -11.25 7.97 -11.97
CA ASP A 327 -12.05 9.20 -12.02
C ASP A 327 -12.18 9.91 -10.66
N ASP A 328 -11.43 9.44 -9.65
CA ASP A 328 -11.43 9.96 -8.27
C ASP A 328 -12.79 9.96 -7.58
N ARG A 329 -13.71 9.12 -8.06
CA ARG A 329 -15.07 9.06 -7.52
C ARG A 329 -15.18 8.15 -6.31
N TYR A 330 -14.51 6.99 -6.33
CA TYR A 330 -14.65 5.96 -5.30
C TYR A 330 -13.28 5.48 -4.81
N ALA A 331 -13.24 5.14 -3.51
CA ALA A 331 -12.16 4.37 -2.93
C ALA A 331 -12.68 2.98 -2.54
N PHE A 332 -11.90 1.95 -2.88
CA PHE A 332 -12.13 0.55 -2.52
C PHE A 332 -11.18 0.20 -1.38
N ILE A 333 -11.74 -0.31 -0.29
CA ILE A 333 -11.00 -0.60 0.95
C ILE A 333 -11.09 -2.09 1.24
N SER A 334 -9.99 -2.81 1.12
CA SER A 334 -9.92 -4.23 1.50
C SER A 334 -9.79 -4.39 3.02
N GLN A 335 -10.37 -5.46 3.53
CA GLN A 335 -10.42 -5.73 4.96
C GLN A 335 -10.27 -7.23 5.21
N GLU A 336 -9.39 -7.58 6.12
CA GLU A 336 -9.25 -8.94 6.61
C GLU A 336 -10.36 -9.25 7.60
N GLY A 337 -10.92 -10.45 7.55
CA GLY A 337 -11.71 -11.02 8.64
C GLY A 337 -10.82 -11.48 9.80
N VAL A 338 -11.41 -11.85 10.91
CA VAL A 338 -10.71 -12.43 12.07
C VAL A 338 -11.20 -13.86 12.28
N GLY A 339 -10.27 -14.81 12.40
CA GLY A 339 -10.59 -16.23 12.47
C GLY A 339 -11.25 -16.73 11.18
N SER A 340 -12.45 -17.33 11.28
CA SER A 340 -13.20 -17.83 10.11
C SER A 340 -14.07 -16.76 9.42
N GLU A 341 -14.00 -15.51 9.85
CA GLU A 341 -14.77 -14.42 9.24
C GLU A 341 -14.25 -14.15 7.82
N PRO A 342 -15.13 -14.00 6.80
CA PRO A 342 -14.68 -13.61 5.47
C PRO A 342 -14.07 -12.21 5.49
N GLY A 343 -13.16 -11.95 4.56
CA GLY A 343 -12.73 -10.59 4.24
C GLY A 343 -13.88 -9.78 3.63
N ALA A 344 -13.67 -8.49 3.47
CA ALA A 344 -14.65 -7.62 2.83
C ALA A 344 -13.98 -6.53 1.99
N VAL A 345 -14.75 -5.96 1.06
CA VAL A 345 -14.41 -4.71 0.38
C VAL A 345 -15.52 -3.70 0.64
N ASP A 346 -15.15 -2.58 1.26
CA ASP A 346 -16.00 -1.41 1.37
C ASP A 346 -15.74 -0.46 0.20
N VAL A 347 -16.79 0.13 -0.36
CA VAL A 347 -16.71 1.20 -1.36
C VAL A 347 -17.12 2.52 -0.71
N ILE A 348 -16.23 3.50 -0.76
CA ILE A 348 -16.43 4.85 -0.23
C ILE A 348 -16.63 5.81 -1.40
N ASP A 349 -17.73 6.57 -1.38
CA ASP A 349 -17.94 7.71 -2.28
C ASP A 349 -17.13 8.90 -1.74
N LEU A 350 -16.09 9.31 -2.48
CA LEU A 350 -15.19 10.39 -2.08
C LEU A 350 -15.81 11.79 -2.14
N ARG A 351 -16.91 11.97 -2.87
CA ARG A 351 -17.65 13.24 -2.89
C ARG A 351 -18.66 13.32 -1.74
N ALA A 352 -19.34 12.20 -1.48
CA ALA A 352 -20.32 12.13 -0.39
C ALA A 352 -19.67 11.80 0.97
N LEU A 353 -18.38 11.47 0.99
CA LEU A 353 -17.57 11.15 2.17
C LEU A 353 -18.21 10.06 3.04
N ARG A 354 -18.72 9.00 2.42
CA ARG A 354 -19.38 7.88 3.12
C ARG A 354 -19.26 6.57 2.38
N LYS A 355 -19.41 5.48 3.12
CA LYS A 355 -19.53 4.14 2.56
C LYS A 355 -20.86 3.99 1.83
N VAL A 356 -20.80 3.45 0.59
CA VAL A 356 -21.96 3.28 -0.30
C VAL A 356 -22.23 1.83 -0.65
N ALA A 357 -21.24 0.93 -0.48
CA ALA A 357 -21.41 -0.50 -0.71
C ALA A 357 -20.42 -1.31 0.11
N THR A 358 -20.73 -2.57 0.33
CA THR A 358 -19.86 -3.57 0.96
C THR A 358 -20.13 -4.93 0.31
N ILE A 359 -19.07 -5.73 0.15
CA ILE A 359 -19.16 -7.12 -0.29
C ILE A 359 -18.19 -7.99 0.46
N ASP A 360 -18.59 -9.21 0.82
CA ASP A 360 -17.71 -10.22 1.36
C ASP A 360 -16.84 -10.84 0.25
N VAL A 361 -15.58 -11.09 0.57
CA VAL A 361 -14.59 -11.75 -0.28
C VAL A 361 -13.88 -12.86 0.51
N GLY A 362 -12.89 -13.52 -0.08
CA GLY A 362 -12.10 -14.53 0.63
C GLY A 362 -11.46 -14.00 1.93
N GLN A 363 -11.11 -14.92 2.84
CA GLN A 363 -10.49 -14.58 4.12
C GLN A 363 -9.13 -13.89 3.94
N GLN A 364 -8.75 -13.02 4.87
CA GLN A 364 -7.53 -12.21 4.85
C GLN A 364 -7.39 -11.40 3.54
N ALA A 365 -8.43 -10.65 3.18
CA ALA A 365 -8.39 -9.77 2.02
C ALA A 365 -7.48 -8.57 2.29
N GLY A 366 -6.21 -8.67 1.84
CA GLY A 366 -5.15 -7.69 2.06
C GLY A 366 -4.92 -6.78 0.86
N GLY A 367 -4.30 -7.31 -0.18
CA GLY A 367 -3.96 -6.58 -1.40
C GLY A 367 -5.18 -6.17 -2.21
N ILE A 368 -5.16 -4.94 -2.73
CA ILE A 368 -6.21 -4.42 -3.61
C ILE A 368 -5.59 -3.48 -4.63
N ASP A 369 -6.06 -3.57 -5.88
CA ASP A 369 -5.71 -2.60 -6.92
C ASP A 369 -6.89 -2.30 -7.82
N PHE A 370 -7.01 -1.04 -8.24
CA PHE A 370 -8.09 -0.59 -9.12
C PHE A 370 -7.74 -0.93 -10.58
N TRP A 371 -8.67 -1.61 -11.28
CA TRP A 371 -8.43 -1.97 -12.66
C TRP A 371 -8.94 -0.92 -13.64
N LYS A 372 -10.26 -0.66 -13.63
CA LYS A 372 -10.86 0.27 -14.61
C LYS A 372 -12.26 0.73 -14.26
N VAL A 373 -12.64 1.81 -14.91
CA VAL A 373 -14.04 2.20 -15.13
C VAL A 373 -14.50 1.60 -16.46
N ALA A 374 -15.71 1.07 -16.53
CA ALA A 374 -16.29 0.46 -17.73
C ALA A 374 -17.75 0.91 -17.91
N PRO A 375 -18.29 0.93 -19.13
CA PRO A 375 -19.73 1.11 -19.33
C PRO A 375 -20.52 0.10 -18.50
N SER A 376 -21.62 0.55 -17.90
CA SER A 376 -22.50 -0.39 -17.17
C SER A 376 -23.06 -1.43 -18.10
N ARG A 377 -22.99 -2.70 -17.65
CA ARG A 377 -23.69 -3.78 -18.33
C ARG A 377 -25.11 -3.86 -17.78
N PRO A 378 -26.11 -4.03 -18.65
CA PRO A 378 -27.50 -4.18 -18.24
C PRO A 378 -27.72 -5.39 -17.33
#